data_65eeccc62673b8b9a2e0992f8b3e4cf1
#
_entry.id   65eeccc62673b8b9a2e0992f8b3e4cf1
#
_cell.length_a   1.000
_cell.length_b   1.000
_cell.length_c   1.000
_cell.angle_alpha   90.00
_cell.angle_beta   90.00
_cell.angle_gamma   90.00
#
_symmetry.space_group_name_H-M   'P 1'
#
loop_
_entity.id
_entity.type
_entity.pdbx_description
1 polymer ?
#
loop_
_entity_poly.entity_id
_entity_poly.type
_entity_poly.pdbx_seq_one_letter_code
_entity_poly.pdbx_strand_id
1 'polypeptide(L)'
;MEIKTLEELAPWIAITLALSILVPVFTQMANNKFQLELQKRKEENERKNMLYEEKRKIYADFLQNVGACVSYRTKDNIDVAGASIQRLYLVCPEEWWPDIDMLFFHVRGLEWAKAEDVLKKLNKLIAKEYGAIN
;
A
#
# COMPACT_ATOMS: atom_id res chain seq x y z
N MET A 1 26.84 59.48 32.42
CA MET A 1 26.47 58.07 32.23
C MET A 1 26.01 57.51 33.55
N GLU A 2 24.72 57.35 33.69
CA GLU A 2 24.21 56.70 34.93
C GLU A 2 24.54 55.22 34.88
N ILE A 3 25.27 54.75 35.88
CA ILE A 3 25.53 53.34 36.07
C ILE A 3 24.22 52.70 36.58
N LYS A 4 23.54 51.97 35.75
CA LYS A 4 22.40 51.19 36.17
C LYS A 4 22.83 50.22 37.26
N THR A 5 22.12 50.24 38.38
CA THR A 5 22.43 49.31 39.47
C THR A 5 22.18 47.85 39.03
N LEU A 6 22.89 46.92 39.63
CA LEU A 6 22.71 45.49 39.39
C LEU A 6 21.26 45.04 39.54
N GLU A 7 20.49 45.71 40.45
CA GLU A 7 19.09 45.44 40.67
C GLU A 7 18.20 45.81 39.47
N GLU A 8 18.52 46.86 38.73
CA GLU A 8 17.79 47.25 37.51
C GLU A 8 18.12 46.36 36.32
N LEU A 9 19.31 45.77 36.27
CA LEU A 9 19.73 44.85 35.19
C LEU A 9 19.29 43.41 35.43
N ALA A 10 19.05 43.02 36.69
CA ALA A 10 18.70 41.67 37.06
C ALA A 10 17.50 41.07 36.28
N PRO A 11 16.36 41.80 36.09
CA PRO A 11 15.23 41.26 35.34
C PRO A 11 15.56 41.05 33.85
N TRP A 12 16.34 41.92 33.25
CA TRP A 12 16.77 41.80 31.86
C TRP A 12 17.71 40.62 31.63
N ILE A 13 18.64 40.41 32.58
CA ILE A 13 19.55 39.26 32.55
C ILE A 13 18.76 37.96 32.68
N ALA A 14 17.80 37.91 33.59
CA ALA A 14 16.94 36.73 33.80
C ALA A 14 16.12 36.41 32.55
N ILE A 15 15.54 37.40 31.88
CA ILE A 15 14.77 37.25 30.65
C ILE A 15 15.69 36.71 29.50
N THR A 16 16.88 37.31 29.37
CA THR A 16 17.84 36.88 28.35
C THR A 16 18.30 35.44 28.55
N LEU A 17 18.58 35.04 29.79
CA LEU A 17 18.94 33.67 30.14
C LEU A 17 17.79 32.70 29.88
N ALA A 18 16.58 33.08 30.27
CA ALA A 18 15.39 32.26 30.01
C ALA A 18 15.17 32.02 28.53
N LEU A 19 15.28 33.08 27.70
CA LEU A 19 15.16 32.98 26.25
C LEU A 19 16.26 32.15 25.64
N SER A 20 17.50 32.25 26.14
CA SER A 20 18.64 31.48 25.61
C SER A 20 18.49 29.96 25.84
N ILE A 21 17.71 29.56 26.86
CA ILE A 21 17.41 28.17 27.16
C ILE A 21 16.14 27.69 26.42
N LEU A 22 15.09 28.52 26.46
CA LEU A 22 13.78 28.14 25.90
C LEU A 22 13.76 28.07 24.37
N VAL A 23 14.41 29.00 23.69
CA VAL A 23 14.42 29.01 22.21
C VAL A 23 15.04 27.73 21.62
N PRO A 24 16.23 27.28 22.05
CA PRO A 24 16.79 26.01 21.56
C PRO A 24 15.91 24.82 21.89
N VAL A 25 15.29 24.77 23.06
CA VAL A 25 14.42 23.67 23.46
C VAL A 25 13.19 23.62 22.57
N PHE A 26 12.52 24.75 22.33
CA PHE A 26 11.37 24.81 21.42
C PHE A 26 11.73 24.44 19.98
N THR A 27 12.86 24.92 19.49
CA THR A 27 13.37 24.59 18.16
C THR A 27 13.62 23.10 18.02
N GLN A 28 14.23 22.48 19.03
CA GLN A 28 14.51 21.05 19.03
C GLN A 28 13.22 20.23 19.10
N MET A 29 12.25 20.63 19.92
CA MET A 29 10.95 19.97 19.99
C MET A 29 10.20 20.05 18.67
N ALA A 30 10.17 21.22 18.04
CA ALA A 30 9.55 21.42 16.73
C ALA A 30 10.24 20.57 15.65
N ASN A 31 11.57 20.52 15.66
CA ASN A 31 12.36 19.68 14.76
C ASN A 31 12.09 18.19 14.95
N ASN A 32 12.05 17.73 16.20
CA ASN A 32 11.75 16.33 16.52
C ASN A 32 10.35 15.94 16.06
N LYS A 33 9.37 16.82 16.29
CA LYS A 33 7.99 16.61 15.84
C LYS A 33 7.91 16.54 14.32
N PHE A 34 8.57 17.45 13.62
CA PHE A 34 8.63 17.48 12.17
C PHE A 34 9.28 16.21 11.60
N GLN A 35 10.40 15.79 12.19
CA GLN A 35 11.08 14.54 11.79
C GLN A 35 10.22 13.31 12.02
N LEU A 36 9.49 13.27 13.15
CA LEU A 36 8.57 12.17 13.44
C LEU A 36 7.43 12.10 12.41
N GLU A 37 6.87 13.25 12.02
CA GLU A 37 5.84 13.30 10.99
C GLU A 37 6.36 12.86 9.62
N LEU A 38 7.57 13.29 9.25
CA LEU A 38 8.21 12.84 8.02
C LEU A 38 8.44 11.33 8.01
N GLN A 39 8.90 10.78 9.13
CA GLN A 39 9.11 9.34 9.27
C GLN A 39 7.81 8.57 9.14
N LYS A 40 6.73 9.02 9.79
CA LYS A 40 5.40 8.42 9.66
C LYS A 40 4.90 8.42 8.22
N ARG A 41 5.04 9.55 7.52
CA ARG A 41 4.64 9.66 6.10
C ARG A 41 5.46 8.72 5.22
N LYS A 42 6.75 8.62 5.47
CA LYS A 42 7.64 7.71 4.75
C LYS A 42 7.24 6.26 4.97
N GLU A 43 6.98 5.86 6.21
CA GLU A 43 6.52 4.51 6.56
C GLU A 43 5.17 4.18 5.91
N GLU A 44 4.21 5.11 5.93
CA GLU A 44 2.92 4.95 5.27
C GLU A 44 3.07 4.79 3.75
N ASN A 45 3.92 5.59 3.12
CA ASN A 45 4.18 5.49 1.68
C ASN A 45 4.87 4.18 1.32
N GLU A 46 5.85 3.74 2.11
CA GLU A 46 6.52 2.45 1.92
C GLU A 46 5.51 1.29 2.05
N ARG A 47 4.64 1.36 3.06
CA ARG A 47 3.59 0.37 3.26
C ARG A 47 2.60 0.32 2.09
N LYS A 48 2.15 1.46 1.59
CA LYS A 48 1.28 1.55 0.43
C LYS A 48 1.95 0.97 -0.81
N ASN A 49 3.23 1.27 -1.02
CA ASN A 49 4.00 0.75 -2.14
C ASN A 49 4.18 -0.77 -2.04
N MET A 50 4.45 -1.31 -0.86
CA MET A 50 4.54 -2.75 -0.63
C MET A 50 3.22 -3.45 -0.94
N LEU A 51 2.11 -2.91 -0.46
CA LEU A 51 0.77 -3.46 -0.74
C LEU A 51 0.44 -3.42 -2.22
N TYR A 52 0.81 -2.35 -2.90
CA TYR A 52 0.64 -2.21 -4.34
C TYR A 52 1.44 -3.26 -5.12
N GLU A 53 2.71 -3.46 -4.74
CA GLU A 53 3.58 -4.46 -5.39
C GLU A 53 3.11 -5.88 -5.13
N GLU A 54 2.67 -6.20 -3.92
CA GLU A 54 2.08 -7.50 -3.60
C GLU A 54 0.82 -7.78 -4.42
N LYS A 55 -0.07 -6.80 -4.52
CA LYS A 55 -1.30 -6.89 -5.31
C LYS A 55 -0.99 -7.10 -6.79
N ARG A 56 -0.04 -6.34 -7.32
CA ARG A 56 0.42 -6.47 -8.70
C ARG A 56 0.98 -7.87 -8.98
N LYS A 57 1.77 -8.39 -8.06
CA LYS A 57 2.34 -9.75 -8.17
C LYS A 57 1.24 -10.81 -8.20
N ILE A 58 0.25 -10.70 -7.33
CA ILE A 58 -0.88 -11.63 -7.28
C ILE A 58 -1.67 -11.62 -8.60
N TYR A 59 -1.94 -10.44 -9.15
CA TYR A 59 -2.61 -10.32 -10.43
C TYR A 59 -1.76 -10.87 -11.59
N ALA A 60 -0.46 -10.61 -11.59
CA ALA A 60 0.45 -11.13 -12.60
C ALA A 60 0.54 -12.66 -12.55
N ASP A 61 0.65 -13.23 -11.36
CA ASP A 61 0.66 -14.69 -11.17
C ASP A 61 -0.67 -15.33 -11.62
N PHE A 62 -1.79 -14.67 -11.32
CA PHE A 62 -3.11 -15.10 -11.77
C PHE A 62 -3.19 -15.12 -13.31
N LEU A 63 -2.84 -14.03 -13.96
CA LEU A 63 -2.88 -13.92 -15.42
C LEU A 63 -1.99 -14.95 -16.08
N GLN A 64 -0.79 -15.17 -15.54
CA GLN A 64 0.15 -16.15 -16.08
C GLN A 64 -0.32 -17.58 -15.85
N ASN A 65 -0.63 -17.97 -14.62
CA ASN A 65 -0.92 -19.35 -14.25
C ASN A 65 -2.29 -19.81 -14.75
N VAL A 66 -3.31 -18.98 -14.53
CA VAL A 66 -4.67 -19.30 -14.97
C VAL A 66 -4.81 -19.13 -16.48
N GLY A 67 -4.22 -18.08 -17.03
CA GLY A 67 -4.19 -17.85 -18.48
C GLY A 67 -3.55 -19.01 -19.22
N ALA A 68 -2.42 -19.51 -18.77
CA ALA A 68 -1.76 -20.67 -19.36
C ALA A 68 -2.60 -21.94 -19.24
N CYS A 69 -3.17 -22.20 -18.06
CA CYS A 69 -4.02 -23.37 -17.82
C CYS A 69 -5.24 -23.40 -18.74
N VAL A 70 -5.94 -22.28 -18.86
CA VAL A 70 -7.15 -22.17 -19.71
C VAL A 70 -6.80 -22.20 -21.20
N SER A 71 -5.75 -21.48 -21.60
CA SER A 71 -5.34 -21.40 -23.02
C SER A 71 -4.85 -22.73 -23.56
N TYR A 72 -4.06 -23.47 -22.79
CA TYR A 72 -3.52 -24.77 -23.19
C TYR A 72 -4.44 -25.93 -22.84
N ARG A 73 -5.50 -25.68 -22.08
CA ARG A 73 -6.49 -26.68 -21.64
C ARG A 73 -5.83 -27.90 -20.98
N THR A 74 -4.84 -27.65 -20.11
CA THR A 74 -4.08 -28.70 -19.46
C THR A 74 -4.53 -28.95 -18.03
N LYS A 75 -4.57 -30.22 -17.64
CA LYS A 75 -4.83 -30.63 -16.25
C LYS A 75 -3.60 -30.47 -15.36
N ASP A 76 -2.41 -30.45 -15.93
CA ASP A 76 -1.14 -30.55 -15.22
C ASP A 76 -0.89 -29.35 -14.30
N ASN A 77 -1.46 -28.19 -14.62
CA ASN A 77 -1.26 -26.95 -13.86
C ASN A 77 -2.53 -26.48 -13.11
N ILE A 78 -3.53 -27.33 -12.93
CA ILE A 78 -4.77 -26.98 -12.25
C ILE A 78 -4.50 -26.57 -10.81
N ASP A 79 -3.61 -27.24 -10.11
CA ASP A 79 -3.26 -26.93 -8.72
C ASP A 79 -2.63 -25.55 -8.60
N VAL A 80 -1.71 -25.22 -9.50
CA VAL A 80 -1.06 -23.89 -9.55
C VAL A 80 -2.07 -22.80 -9.91
N ALA A 81 -2.92 -23.07 -10.89
CA ALA A 81 -4.00 -22.14 -11.28
C ALA A 81 -4.99 -21.95 -10.13
N GLY A 82 -5.38 -23.01 -9.46
CA GLY A 82 -6.25 -22.95 -8.30
C GLY A 82 -5.68 -22.12 -7.15
N ALA A 83 -4.40 -22.30 -6.85
CA ALA A 83 -3.71 -21.50 -5.84
C ALA A 83 -3.68 -20.01 -6.22
N SER A 84 -3.44 -19.68 -7.48
CA SER A 84 -3.46 -18.31 -7.97
C SER A 84 -4.85 -17.69 -7.91
N ILE A 85 -5.89 -18.44 -8.21
CA ILE A 85 -7.29 -18.00 -8.07
C ILE A 85 -7.62 -17.72 -6.61
N GLN A 86 -7.20 -18.59 -5.70
CA GLN A 86 -7.45 -18.41 -4.25
C GLN A 86 -6.81 -17.13 -3.72
N ARG A 87 -5.63 -16.78 -4.19
CA ARG A 87 -4.95 -15.54 -3.78
C ARG A 87 -5.69 -14.28 -4.22
N LEU A 88 -6.45 -14.32 -5.30
CA LEU A 88 -7.24 -13.18 -5.76
C LEU A 88 -8.22 -12.68 -4.71
N TYR A 89 -8.82 -13.57 -3.92
CA TYR A 89 -9.77 -13.18 -2.89
C TYR A 89 -9.17 -12.22 -1.85
N LEU A 90 -7.84 -12.26 -1.66
CA LEU A 90 -7.15 -11.42 -0.69
C LEU A 90 -7.01 -9.96 -1.14
N VAL A 91 -7.02 -9.71 -2.43
CA VAL A 91 -6.66 -8.40 -3.01
C VAL A 91 -7.73 -7.79 -3.89
N CYS A 92 -8.70 -8.58 -4.36
CA CYS A 92 -9.75 -8.08 -5.24
C CYS A 92 -10.97 -7.55 -4.46
N PRO A 93 -11.78 -6.66 -5.07
CA PRO A 93 -13.05 -6.25 -4.50
C PRO A 93 -14.02 -7.43 -4.34
N GLU A 94 -14.86 -7.40 -3.31
CA GLU A 94 -15.87 -8.44 -3.09
C GLU A 94 -16.84 -8.61 -4.26
N GLU A 95 -17.05 -7.56 -5.03
CA GLU A 95 -17.89 -7.56 -6.23
C GLU A 95 -17.41 -8.58 -7.28
N TRP A 96 -16.13 -8.93 -7.27
CA TRP A 96 -15.56 -9.89 -8.21
C TRP A 96 -15.66 -11.34 -7.73
N TRP A 97 -15.96 -11.58 -6.47
CA TRP A 97 -15.96 -12.92 -5.89
C TRP A 97 -16.89 -13.89 -6.61
N PRO A 98 -18.13 -13.53 -7.01
CA PRO A 98 -18.96 -14.44 -7.78
C PRO A 98 -18.32 -14.91 -9.10
N ASP A 99 -17.66 -14.01 -9.81
CA ASP A 99 -16.96 -14.35 -11.06
C ASP A 99 -15.74 -15.24 -10.80
N ILE A 100 -15.02 -14.99 -9.71
CA ILE A 100 -13.86 -15.81 -9.31
C ILE A 100 -14.34 -17.21 -8.92
N ASP A 101 -15.43 -17.33 -8.18
CA ASP A 101 -16.04 -18.62 -7.83
C ASP A 101 -16.46 -19.42 -9.07
N MET A 102 -17.06 -18.76 -10.05
CA MET A 102 -17.42 -19.37 -11.33
C MET A 102 -16.21 -19.83 -12.11
N LEU A 103 -15.15 -19.02 -12.18
CA LEU A 103 -13.92 -19.38 -12.84
C LEU A 103 -13.30 -20.64 -12.21
N PHE A 104 -13.21 -20.67 -10.90
CA PHE A 104 -12.67 -21.81 -10.17
C PHE A 104 -13.49 -23.08 -10.42
N PHE A 105 -14.81 -22.97 -10.40
CA PHE A 105 -15.73 -24.08 -10.68
C PHE A 105 -15.53 -24.63 -12.11
N HIS A 106 -15.46 -23.76 -13.10
CA HIS A 106 -15.27 -24.18 -14.51
C HIS A 106 -13.87 -24.77 -14.76
N VAL A 107 -12.83 -24.22 -14.16
CA VAL A 107 -11.47 -24.77 -14.27
C VAL A 107 -11.40 -26.16 -13.64
N ARG A 108 -11.98 -26.35 -12.48
CA ARG A 108 -12.04 -27.66 -11.81
C ARG A 108 -12.86 -28.69 -12.60
N GLY A 109 -13.94 -28.24 -13.21
CA GLY A 109 -14.81 -29.08 -14.04
C GLY A 109 -14.28 -29.30 -15.46
N LEU A 110 -13.11 -28.76 -15.80
CA LEU A 110 -12.52 -28.84 -17.14
C LEU A 110 -13.41 -28.23 -18.24
N GLU A 111 -14.24 -27.27 -17.87
CA GLU A 111 -15.13 -26.53 -18.78
C GLU A 111 -14.40 -25.32 -19.36
N TRP A 112 -13.46 -25.58 -20.28
CA TRP A 112 -12.50 -24.59 -20.75
C TRP A 112 -13.14 -23.41 -21.48
N ALA A 113 -14.17 -23.61 -22.29
CA ALA A 113 -14.85 -22.53 -22.99
C ALA A 113 -15.52 -21.56 -22.02
N LYS A 114 -16.20 -22.08 -21.01
CA LYS A 114 -16.84 -21.28 -19.97
C LYS A 114 -15.82 -20.59 -19.08
N ALA A 115 -14.74 -21.29 -18.74
CA ALA A 115 -13.61 -20.69 -17.98
C ALA A 115 -12.98 -19.54 -18.74
N GLU A 116 -12.79 -19.67 -20.06
CA GLU A 116 -12.24 -18.62 -20.91
C GLU A 116 -13.11 -17.36 -20.90
N ASP A 117 -14.43 -17.51 -21.01
CA ASP A 117 -15.35 -16.37 -20.97
C ASP A 117 -15.29 -15.61 -19.64
N VAL A 118 -15.27 -16.32 -18.51
CA VAL A 118 -15.13 -15.71 -17.18
C VAL A 118 -13.76 -15.08 -17.02
N LEU A 119 -12.71 -15.74 -17.49
CA LEU A 119 -11.35 -15.22 -17.45
C LEU A 119 -11.23 -13.89 -18.23
N LYS A 120 -11.81 -13.80 -19.42
CA LYS A 120 -11.83 -12.55 -20.19
C LYS A 120 -12.50 -11.42 -19.44
N LYS A 121 -13.60 -11.70 -18.75
CA LYS A 121 -14.29 -10.71 -17.93
C LYS A 121 -13.42 -10.22 -16.79
N LEU A 122 -12.78 -11.13 -16.07
CA LEU A 122 -11.87 -10.80 -14.95
C LEU A 122 -10.64 -10.04 -15.45
N ASN A 123 -10.09 -10.40 -16.58
CA ASN A 123 -8.95 -9.70 -17.17
C ASN A 123 -9.28 -8.24 -17.51
N LYS A 124 -10.49 -7.98 -18.02
CA LYS A 124 -10.97 -6.61 -18.27
C LYS A 124 -11.12 -5.82 -16.96
N LEU A 125 -11.64 -6.44 -15.91
CA LEU A 125 -11.77 -5.81 -14.59
C LEU A 125 -10.41 -5.48 -13.99
N ILE A 126 -9.45 -6.39 -14.08
CA ILE A 126 -8.07 -6.17 -13.61
C ILE A 126 -7.41 -5.03 -14.37
N ALA A 127 -7.50 -5.03 -15.70
CA ALA A 127 -6.94 -3.98 -16.54
C ALA A 127 -7.54 -2.60 -16.21
N LYS A 128 -8.84 -2.54 -15.96
CA LYS A 128 -9.53 -1.31 -15.55
C LYS A 128 -9.06 -0.80 -14.19
N GLU A 129 -8.86 -1.70 -13.24
CA GLU A 129 -8.33 -1.35 -11.92
C GLU A 129 -6.91 -0.79 -12.01
N TYR A 130 -6.02 -1.40 -12.80
CA TYR A 130 -4.67 -0.89 -13.05
C TYR A 130 -4.69 0.48 -13.75
N GLY A 131 -5.58 0.68 -14.71
CA GLY A 131 -5.75 1.96 -15.38
C GLY A 131 -6.23 3.08 -14.47
N ALA A 132 -6.98 2.75 -13.41
CA ALA A 132 -7.46 3.72 -12.43
C ALA A 132 -6.37 4.14 -11.42
N ILE A 133 -5.29 3.36 -11.29
CA ILE A 133 -4.19 3.61 -10.37
C ILE A 133 -3.10 4.49 -11.01
N ASN A 134 -3.05 4.53 -12.33
CA ASN A 134 -2.16 5.43 -13.09
C ASN A 134 -2.88 6.75 -13.34
#